data_a12feb3f18793eae69312f97b2454227
#
_entry.id   a12feb3f18793eae69312f97b2454227
#
_cell.length_a   1.000
_cell.length_b   1.000
_cell.length_c   1.000
_cell.angle_alpha   90.00
_cell.angle_beta   90.00
_cell.angle_gamma   90.00
#
_symmetry.space_group_name_H-M   'P 1'
#
loop_
_entity.id
_entity.type
_entity.pdbx_description
1 polymer ?
#
loop_
_entity_poly.entity_id
_entity_poly.type
_entity_poly.pdbx_seq_one_letter_code
_entity_poly.pdbx_strand_id
1 'polypeptide(L)'
;MRSKRNELEIITEILELVNDGYTAKSALMKNANLSFAILKKYADYLISKGYLEESEYGYKTTPKGLRLLEKLKQVRELEVRLAELINDLSKEL
;
A
#
# COMPACT_ATOMS: atom_id res chain seq x y z
N MET A 1 -16.98 8.05 11.76
CA MET A 1 -17.06 7.18 10.63
C MET A 1 -15.79 7.12 9.83
N ARG A 2 -15.42 5.94 9.47
CA ARG A 2 -14.18 5.75 8.80
C ARG A 2 -14.38 5.61 7.34
N SER A 3 -13.58 6.28 6.55
CA SER A 3 -13.68 6.10 5.12
C SER A 3 -12.98 4.81 4.71
N LYS A 4 -13.41 4.27 3.61
CA LYS A 4 -12.75 3.11 3.03
C LYS A 4 -11.41 3.50 2.45
N ARG A 5 -10.45 2.60 2.57
CA ARG A 5 -9.19 2.78 1.85
C ARG A 5 -9.43 2.52 0.38
N ASN A 6 -8.85 3.33 -0.48
CA ASN A 6 -8.95 3.09 -1.92
C ASN A 6 -7.89 2.06 -2.34
N GLU A 7 -7.92 1.68 -3.62
CA GLU A 7 -7.01 0.65 -4.11
C GLU A 7 -5.56 1.03 -3.98
N LEU A 8 -5.24 2.30 -4.28
CA LEU A 8 -3.85 2.74 -4.18
C LEU A 8 -3.34 2.69 -2.76
N GLU A 9 -4.19 3.02 -1.79
CA GLU A 9 -3.80 2.95 -0.38
C GLU A 9 -3.53 1.52 0.05
N ILE A 10 -4.38 0.59 -0.37
CA ILE A 10 -4.21 -0.82 -0.03
C ILE A 10 -2.92 -1.37 -0.67
N ILE A 11 -2.71 -1.07 -1.95
CA ILE A 11 -1.51 -1.51 -2.66
C ILE A 11 -0.26 -0.95 -2.00
N THR A 12 -0.27 0.34 -1.67
CA THR A 12 0.86 0.99 -1.01
C THR A 12 1.17 0.31 0.31
N GLU A 13 0.14 0.04 1.11
CA GLU A 13 0.32 -0.58 2.41
C GLU A 13 0.89 -1.98 2.30
N ILE A 14 0.39 -2.78 1.35
CA ILE A 14 0.93 -4.12 1.14
C ILE A 14 2.40 -4.06 0.76
N LEU A 15 2.74 -3.19 -0.19
CA LEU A 15 4.14 -3.08 -0.64
C LEU A 15 5.05 -2.58 0.49
N GLU A 16 4.58 -1.62 1.28
CA GLU A 16 5.36 -1.12 2.40
C GLU A 16 5.62 -2.20 3.43
N LEU A 17 4.58 -2.95 3.79
CA LEU A 17 4.72 -3.99 4.80
C LEU A 17 5.65 -5.09 4.33
N VAL A 18 5.51 -5.54 3.08
CA VAL A 18 6.40 -6.58 2.54
C VAL A 18 7.84 -6.07 2.52
N ASN A 19 8.03 -4.82 2.11
CA ASN A 19 9.37 -4.23 2.05
C ASN A 19 9.98 -4.10 3.46
N ASP A 20 9.12 -3.92 4.47
CA ASP A 20 9.59 -3.79 5.86
C ASP A 20 9.79 -5.15 6.54
N GLY A 21 9.55 -6.25 5.83
CA GLY A 21 9.80 -7.58 6.36
C GLY A 21 8.58 -8.35 6.79
N TYR A 22 7.38 -7.77 6.68
CA TYR A 22 6.13 -8.48 7.00
C TYR A 22 5.68 -9.25 5.78
N THR A 23 6.30 -10.39 5.53
CA THR A 23 6.14 -11.11 4.26
C THR A 23 5.10 -12.21 4.32
N ALA A 24 4.82 -12.77 5.50
CA ALA A 24 3.85 -13.85 5.63
C ALA A 24 2.43 -13.33 5.45
N LYS A 25 1.58 -14.16 4.84
CA LYS A 25 0.18 -13.77 4.59
C LYS A 25 -0.53 -13.38 5.87
N SER A 26 -0.33 -14.15 6.95
CA SER A 26 -0.99 -13.86 8.22
C SER A 26 -0.53 -12.51 8.80
N ALA A 27 0.75 -12.20 8.67
CA ALA A 27 1.27 -10.92 9.16
C ALA A 27 0.68 -9.76 8.36
N LEU A 28 0.53 -9.93 7.06
CA LEU A 28 -0.05 -8.88 6.22
C LEU A 28 -1.51 -8.66 6.53
N MET A 29 -2.27 -9.75 6.71
CA MET A 29 -3.66 -9.62 7.08
C MET A 29 -3.83 -8.86 8.38
N LYS A 30 -3.00 -9.18 9.37
CA LYS A 30 -3.07 -8.55 10.68
C LYS A 30 -2.65 -7.08 10.61
N ASN A 31 -1.50 -6.81 10.04
CA ASN A 31 -0.92 -5.46 10.06
C ASN A 31 -1.63 -4.50 9.13
N ALA A 32 -2.19 -4.99 8.02
CA ALA A 32 -2.95 -4.16 7.10
C ALA A 32 -4.45 -4.21 7.36
N ASN A 33 -4.87 -5.03 8.32
CA ASN A 33 -6.29 -5.20 8.64
C ASN A 33 -7.09 -5.60 7.40
N LEU A 34 -6.64 -6.66 6.73
CA LEU A 34 -7.26 -7.15 5.50
C LEU A 34 -7.75 -8.57 5.73
N SER A 35 -8.88 -8.91 5.10
CA SER A 35 -9.29 -10.30 5.02
C SER A 35 -8.37 -11.05 4.06
N PHE A 36 -8.39 -12.38 4.15
CA PHE A 36 -7.59 -13.17 3.22
C PHE A 36 -8.01 -12.92 1.77
N ALA A 37 -9.32 -12.82 1.52
CA ALA A 37 -9.82 -12.60 0.17
C ALA A 37 -9.31 -11.29 -0.43
N ILE A 38 -9.32 -10.23 0.37
CA ILE A 38 -8.84 -8.93 -0.11
C ILE A 38 -7.33 -8.96 -0.32
N LEU A 39 -6.59 -9.52 0.63
CA LEU A 39 -5.14 -9.64 0.46
C LEU A 39 -4.82 -10.42 -0.81
N LYS A 40 -5.48 -11.57 -1.00
CA LYS A 40 -5.21 -12.42 -2.16
C LYS A 40 -5.51 -11.67 -3.46
N LYS A 41 -6.61 -10.94 -3.50
CA LYS A 41 -7.00 -10.18 -4.69
C LYS A 41 -5.88 -9.21 -5.11
N TYR A 42 -5.39 -8.42 -4.17
CA TYR A 42 -4.38 -7.42 -4.50
C TYR A 42 -2.99 -8.02 -4.68
N ALA A 43 -2.66 -9.05 -3.89
CA ALA A 43 -1.37 -9.71 -4.06
C ALA A 43 -1.28 -10.41 -5.40
N ASP A 44 -2.34 -11.12 -5.80
CA ASP A 44 -2.35 -11.79 -7.11
C ASP A 44 -2.21 -10.77 -8.24
N TYR A 45 -2.89 -9.63 -8.11
CA TYR A 45 -2.76 -8.57 -9.10
C TYR A 45 -1.31 -8.06 -9.18
N LEU A 46 -0.70 -7.80 -8.03
CA LEU A 46 0.67 -7.29 -7.98
C LEU A 46 1.67 -8.30 -8.53
N ILE A 47 1.44 -9.60 -8.27
CA ILE A 47 2.27 -10.65 -8.83
C ILE A 47 2.13 -10.68 -10.34
N SER A 48 0.90 -10.58 -10.85
CA SER A 48 0.66 -10.64 -12.29
C SER A 48 1.33 -9.48 -13.02
N LYS A 49 1.53 -8.35 -12.35
CA LYS A 49 2.19 -7.19 -12.93
C LYS A 49 3.69 -7.15 -12.68
N GLY A 50 4.21 -8.12 -11.94
CA GLY A 50 5.64 -8.19 -11.67
C GLY A 50 6.12 -7.32 -10.52
N TYR A 51 5.22 -6.83 -9.67
CA TYR A 51 5.58 -6.00 -8.53
C TYR A 51 5.88 -6.80 -7.27
N LEU A 52 5.30 -7.99 -7.18
CA LEU A 52 5.54 -8.93 -6.08
C LEU A 52 5.88 -10.29 -6.64
N GLU A 53 6.60 -11.07 -5.85
CA GLU A 53 6.81 -12.50 -6.10
C GLU A 53 6.30 -13.27 -4.91
N GLU A 54 5.77 -14.46 -5.15
CA GLU A 54 5.40 -15.37 -4.09
C GLU A 54 6.59 -16.28 -3.82
N SER A 55 6.91 -16.47 -2.54
CA SER A 55 7.98 -17.36 -2.14
C SER A 55 7.42 -18.38 -1.15
N GLU A 56 8.29 -19.30 -0.74
CA GLU A 56 7.94 -20.32 0.23
C GLU A 56 7.42 -19.75 1.55
N TYR A 57 7.92 -18.57 1.92
CA TYR A 57 7.61 -17.97 3.21
C TYR A 57 6.69 -16.77 3.11
N GLY A 58 6.12 -16.51 1.93
CA GLY A 58 5.22 -15.39 1.77
C GLY A 58 5.53 -14.63 0.50
N TYR A 59 5.52 -13.30 0.60
CA TYR A 59 5.71 -12.44 -0.56
C TYR A 59 7.03 -11.71 -0.48
N LYS A 60 7.51 -11.28 -1.64
CA LYS A 60 8.76 -10.53 -1.76
C LYS A 60 8.54 -9.43 -2.78
N THR A 61 9.02 -8.23 -2.48
CA THR A 61 8.93 -7.11 -3.41
C THR A 61 10.03 -7.23 -4.46
N THR A 62 9.64 -7.06 -5.73
CA THR A 62 10.61 -7.06 -6.82
C THR A 62 11.21 -5.67 -6.99
N PRO A 63 12.32 -5.52 -7.74
CA PRO A 63 12.82 -4.17 -8.05
C PRO A 63 11.78 -3.28 -8.71
N LYS A 64 10.93 -3.86 -9.57
CA LYS A 64 9.85 -3.13 -10.18
C LYS A 64 8.84 -2.68 -9.13
N GLY A 65 8.57 -3.54 -8.14
CA GLY A 65 7.68 -3.20 -7.04
C GLY A 65 8.22 -2.08 -6.18
N LEU A 66 9.53 -2.05 -5.94
CA LEU A 66 10.15 -0.98 -5.18
C LEU A 66 10.01 0.36 -5.89
N ARG A 67 10.17 0.36 -7.20
CA ARG A 67 9.99 1.59 -7.98
C ARG A 67 8.55 2.07 -7.93
N LEU A 68 7.60 1.16 -7.98
CA LEU A 68 6.20 1.51 -7.83
C LEU A 68 5.93 2.10 -6.45
N LEU A 69 6.48 1.47 -5.41
CA LEU A 69 6.29 1.94 -4.04
C LEU A 69 6.79 3.37 -3.87
N GLU A 70 7.93 3.70 -4.46
CA GLU A 70 8.44 5.05 -4.38
C GLU A 70 7.49 6.08 -4.98
N LYS A 71 6.91 5.74 -6.13
CA LYS A 71 5.94 6.63 -6.77
C LYS A 71 4.68 6.78 -5.92
N LEU A 72 4.22 5.68 -5.33
CA LEU A 72 3.04 5.72 -4.49
C LEU A 72 3.27 6.58 -3.25
N LYS A 73 4.47 6.52 -2.68
CA LYS A 73 4.82 7.38 -1.54
C LYS A 73 4.82 8.86 -1.93
N GLN A 74 5.28 9.16 -3.13
CA GLN A 74 5.26 10.54 -3.61
C GLN A 74 3.82 11.04 -3.75
N VAL A 75 2.91 10.20 -4.25
CA VAL A 75 1.51 10.57 -4.33
C VAL A 75 0.96 10.87 -2.95
N ARG A 76 1.28 10.02 -1.96
CA ARG A 76 0.82 10.23 -0.60
C ARG A 76 1.32 11.56 -0.04
N GLU A 77 2.59 11.89 -0.29
CA GLU A 77 3.16 13.15 0.18
C GLU A 77 2.44 14.35 -0.43
N LEU A 78 2.12 14.25 -1.72
CA LEU A 78 1.39 15.32 -2.38
C LEU A 78 -0.02 15.47 -1.83
N GLU A 79 -0.66 14.36 -1.50
CA GLU A 79 -2.00 14.38 -0.91
C GLU A 79 -2.00 15.05 0.46
N VAL A 80 -0.98 14.74 1.27
CA VAL A 80 -0.85 15.36 2.59
C VAL A 80 -0.62 16.86 2.45
N ARG A 81 0.26 17.25 1.52
CA ARG A 81 0.55 18.66 1.29
C ARG A 81 -0.69 19.40 0.81
N LEU A 82 -1.45 18.78 -0.08
CA LEU A 82 -2.70 19.38 -0.56
C LEU A 82 -3.68 19.58 0.59
N ALA A 83 -3.81 18.58 1.44
CA ALA A 83 -4.72 18.68 2.59
C ALA A 83 -4.31 19.82 3.52
N GLU A 84 -3.00 19.99 3.74
CA GLU A 84 -2.50 21.07 4.58
C GLU A 84 -2.83 22.43 4.00
N LEU A 85 -2.65 22.59 2.68
CA LEU A 85 -2.96 23.85 2.03
C LEU A 85 -4.45 24.17 2.10
N ILE A 86 -5.29 23.17 1.87
CA ILE A 86 -6.74 23.37 1.97
C ILE A 86 -7.12 23.77 3.39
N ASN A 87 -6.51 23.13 4.39
CA ASN A 87 -6.79 23.48 5.78
C ASN A 87 -6.36 24.92 6.09
N ASP A 88 -5.21 25.33 5.59
CA ASP A 88 -4.73 26.71 5.78
C ASP A 88 -5.66 27.71 5.11
N LEU A 89 -6.12 27.41 3.91
CA LEU A 89 -7.07 28.28 3.22
C LEU A 89 -8.37 28.41 4.01
N SER A 90 -8.85 27.32 4.61
CA SER A 90 -10.08 27.33 5.39
C SER A 90 -9.96 28.29 6.57
N LYS A 91 -8.78 28.41 7.16
CA LYS A 91 -8.58 29.29 8.30
C LYS A 91 -8.55 30.77 7.89
N GLU A 92 -8.17 31.04 6.65
CA GLU A 92 -8.08 32.40 6.15
C GLU A 92 -9.39 32.92 5.57
N LEU A 93 -10.26 32.02 5.17
CA LEU A 93 -11.54 32.38 4.59
C LEU A 93 -12.65 32.32 5.61
#